data_04cf18f9cfad0903ec7814378ac50d60
#
_entry.id   04cf18f9cfad0903ec7814378ac50d60
#
_cell.length_a   1.000
_cell.length_b   1.000
_cell.length_c   1.000
_cell.angle_alpha   90.00
_cell.angle_beta   90.00
_cell.angle_gamma   90.00
#
_symmetry.space_group_name_H-M   'P 1'
#
loop_
_entity.id
_entity.type
_entity.pdbx_description
1 polymer ?
#
loop_
_entity_poly.entity_id
_entity_poly.type
_entity_poly.pdbx_seq_one_letter_code
_entity_poly.pdbx_strand_id
1 'polypeptide(L)'
;MMARYQTDADVEKAFAELNTYWENLLSKYVVESSNDKVNRMVNIWNQYQCMVTFNMSRSASYYESGIGRGMGFRDSCQDLLGFVHLIPDRARERIIDIASTQFQDGSAYHQYQPLTKKGNSDIGSGFNDDPLWLIAGTSAYVRETGDLSILKEMVPFDNDMSVATPLMDHLKRSFDYTVNHKGPHNLPLIGRADWNDCLNLNCFSEHPGESFQTFGPSEGPVAESVFIGGMFVKYGEEYAQLAELLGDTAEAARARKEVMLMNEAVMKDGWDGEWFVRAYDAYSHKVGSKECEEGQIYIEPQGFCVLAGIGVKEGLAQKALDSVKERLDTKYGVMILQPAYTRYHLELGEISSYPPGYKENAGIFCHNNPWISIAETVIGRGNRAFEVYQKTCPAYVEDISEIHRTEPYVYSQMVAGRDAKYHGEAKNSWLTGTAAWTFVNVSQYILGVYPTHHGLSINPCIPEGFGDFKLIRKYRDVNYHITVKNPENVQKGVASMTVDDKAVEGHIIPYEAGKTDVNVEVVMG
;
A
#
# COMPACT_ATOMS: atom_id res chain seq x y z
N MET A 1 2.84 27.56 -28.81
CA MET A 1 3.96 26.81 -28.20
C MET A 1 5.32 27.27 -28.73
N MET A 2 5.61 27.23 -30.03
CA MET A 2 6.92 27.62 -30.59
C MET A 2 7.36 29.06 -30.26
N ALA A 3 6.43 30.05 -30.18
CA ALA A 3 6.74 31.42 -29.82
C ALA A 3 7.28 31.61 -28.37
N ARG A 4 7.15 30.63 -27.52
CA ARG A 4 7.64 30.65 -26.12
C ARG A 4 9.13 30.26 -26.00
N TYR A 5 9.73 29.65 -27.02
CA TYR A 5 11.08 29.10 -26.97
C TYR A 5 11.93 29.58 -28.18
N GLN A 6 11.88 30.88 -28.48
CA GLN A 6 12.54 31.42 -29.68
C GLN A 6 13.97 31.88 -29.43
N THR A 7 14.32 32.14 -28.18
CA THR A 7 15.66 32.60 -27.79
C THR A 7 16.27 31.67 -26.73
N ASP A 8 17.60 31.67 -26.63
CA ASP A 8 18.31 30.94 -25.58
C ASP A 8 17.82 31.38 -24.19
N ALA A 9 17.56 32.66 -23.99
CA ALA A 9 17.02 33.17 -22.73
C ALA A 9 15.63 32.60 -22.38
N ASP A 10 14.76 32.38 -23.38
CA ASP A 10 13.46 31.72 -23.15
C ASP A 10 13.61 30.24 -22.76
N VAL A 11 14.58 29.55 -23.36
CA VAL A 11 14.89 28.16 -23.04
C VAL A 11 15.46 28.05 -21.64
N GLU A 12 16.45 28.88 -21.29
CA GLU A 12 17.04 28.91 -19.94
C GLU A 12 15.99 29.22 -18.86
N LYS A 13 15.08 30.20 -19.15
CA LYS A 13 13.96 30.49 -18.26
C LYS A 13 13.05 29.26 -18.07
N ALA A 14 12.74 28.54 -19.13
CA ALA A 14 11.90 27.35 -19.05
C ALA A 14 12.55 26.24 -18.21
N PHE A 15 13.86 26.03 -18.34
CA PHE A 15 14.61 25.10 -17.47
C PHE A 15 14.61 25.56 -16.00
N ALA A 16 14.81 26.85 -15.75
CA ALA A 16 14.76 27.39 -14.40
C ALA A 16 13.38 27.21 -13.76
N GLU A 17 12.29 27.47 -14.51
CA GLU A 17 10.91 27.22 -14.07
C GLU A 17 10.67 25.74 -13.74
N LEU A 18 11.16 24.82 -14.57
CA LEU A 18 11.06 23.38 -14.36
C LEU A 18 11.85 22.93 -13.13
N ASN A 19 13.08 23.40 -12.97
CA ASN A 19 13.89 23.10 -11.80
C ASN A 19 13.21 23.60 -10.52
N THR A 20 12.72 24.84 -10.51
CA THR A 20 11.98 25.38 -9.35
C THR A 20 10.74 24.56 -9.02
N TYR A 21 10.00 24.08 -10.02
CA TYR A 21 8.85 23.21 -9.81
C TYR A 21 9.24 21.91 -9.05
N TRP A 22 10.29 21.23 -9.54
CA TRP A 22 10.75 19.98 -8.92
C TRP A 22 11.40 20.21 -7.55
N GLU A 23 12.18 21.25 -7.37
CA GLU A 23 12.77 21.62 -6.08
C GLU A 23 11.69 21.87 -5.02
N ASN A 24 10.65 22.67 -5.36
CA ASN A 24 9.52 22.92 -4.48
C ASN A 24 8.74 21.65 -4.12
N LEU A 25 8.63 20.72 -5.07
CA LEU A 25 7.92 19.46 -4.85
C LEU A 25 8.72 18.53 -3.95
N LEU A 26 9.98 18.27 -4.31
CA LEU A 26 10.83 17.26 -3.65
C LEU A 26 11.37 17.74 -2.28
N SER A 27 11.43 19.05 -2.03
CA SER A 27 11.88 19.61 -0.74
C SER A 27 10.93 19.35 0.43
N LYS A 28 9.74 18.80 0.17
CA LYS A 28 8.76 18.50 1.22
C LYS A 28 9.13 17.30 2.10
N TYR A 29 10.00 16.42 1.59
CA TYR A 29 10.57 15.30 2.33
C TYR A 29 12.01 15.08 1.88
N VAL A 30 12.97 15.40 2.74
CA VAL A 30 14.40 15.28 2.44
C VAL A 30 15.12 14.62 3.60
N VAL A 31 15.85 13.54 3.34
CA VAL A 31 16.69 12.85 4.33
C VAL A 31 18.17 13.07 4.02
N GLU A 32 18.96 13.25 5.08
CA GLU A 32 20.42 13.30 5.05
C GLU A 32 20.95 12.25 6.02
N SER A 33 21.55 11.20 5.48
CA SER A 33 22.15 10.10 6.23
C SER A 33 23.52 9.74 5.66
N SER A 34 24.25 8.88 6.34
CA SER A 34 25.50 8.30 5.81
C SER A 34 25.28 7.34 4.63
N ASN A 35 24.02 6.96 4.35
CA ASN A 35 23.63 6.04 3.29
C ASN A 35 23.17 6.79 2.03
N ASP A 36 24.10 7.03 1.10
CA ASP A 36 23.82 7.75 -0.15
C ASP A 36 22.74 7.10 -1.00
N LYS A 37 22.63 5.76 -1.02
CA LYS A 37 21.59 5.04 -1.77
C LYS A 37 20.19 5.34 -1.23
N VAL A 38 20.02 5.41 0.08
CA VAL A 38 18.77 5.87 0.72
C VAL A 38 18.50 7.33 0.36
N ASN A 39 19.49 8.21 0.52
CA ASN A 39 19.33 9.64 0.27
C ASN A 39 18.81 9.91 -1.14
N ARG A 40 19.46 9.36 -2.18
CA ARG A 40 19.05 9.61 -3.57
C ARG A 40 17.72 8.97 -3.95
N MET A 41 17.40 7.79 -3.40
CA MET A 41 16.11 7.15 -3.67
C MET A 41 14.97 7.91 -3.00
N VAL A 42 15.09 8.21 -1.70
CA VAL A 42 14.04 8.88 -0.94
C VAL A 42 13.84 10.33 -1.41
N ASN A 43 14.93 11.07 -1.60
CA ASN A 43 14.83 12.50 -1.90
C ASN A 43 14.39 12.79 -3.34
N ILE A 44 14.67 11.88 -4.29
CA ILE A 44 14.48 12.15 -5.72
C ILE A 44 13.65 11.04 -6.38
N TRP A 45 14.23 9.87 -6.60
CA TRP A 45 13.71 8.90 -7.57
C TRP A 45 12.40 8.26 -7.16
N ASN A 46 12.23 7.94 -5.88
CA ASN A 46 10.98 7.33 -5.41
C ASN A 46 9.80 8.33 -5.52
N GLN A 47 10.00 9.57 -5.03
CA GLN A 47 8.97 10.62 -5.13
C GLN A 47 8.67 10.98 -6.60
N TYR A 48 9.70 11.05 -7.45
CA TYR A 48 9.55 11.26 -8.88
C TYR A 48 8.70 10.17 -9.53
N GLN A 49 8.97 8.89 -9.24
CA GLN A 49 8.17 7.79 -9.77
C GLN A 49 6.72 7.83 -9.28
N CYS A 50 6.47 8.18 -8.02
CA CYS A 50 5.10 8.37 -7.52
C CYS A 50 4.36 9.45 -8.33
N MET A 51 5.03 10.56 -8.68
CA MET A 51 4.46 11.62 -9.52
C MET A 51 4.23 11.16 -10.96
N VAL A 52 5.13 10.36 -11.53
CA VAL A 52 4.94 9.78 -12.88
C VAL A 52 3.73 8.84 -12.87
N THR A 53 3.63 7.95 -11.89
CA THR A 53 2.48 7.02 -11.75
C THR A 53 1.17 7.78 -11.65
N PHE A 54 1.11 8.85 -10.86
CA PHE A 54 -0.05 9.74 -10.76
C PHE A 54 -0.39 10.41 -12.09
N ASN A 55 0.58 11.09 -12.72
CA ASN A 55 0.36 11.87 -13.95
C ASN A 55 -0.07 10.99 -15.12
N MET A 56 0.48 9.79 -15.22
CA MET A 56 0.21 8.84 -16.30
C MET A 56 -0.98 7.92 -16.00
N SER A 57 -1.51 7.96 -14.78
CA SER A 57 -2.70 7.20 -14.38
C SER A 57 -2.59 5.70 -14.67
N ARG A 58 -1.38 5.14 -14.57
CA ARG A 58 -1.03 3.76 -14.94
C ARG A 58 -1.47 3.36 -16.37
N SER A 59 -1.68 4.35 -17.25
CA SER A 59 -2.15 4.16 -18.62
C SER A 59 -1.20 4.72 -19.67
N ALA A 60 0.05 4.92 -19.33
CA ALA A 60 1.01 5.60 -20.20
C ALA A 60 1.51 4.77 -21.34
N SER A 61 1.48 3.46 -21.22
CA SER A 61 2.10 2.58 -22.20
C SER A 61 1.07 1.99 -23.14
N TYR A 62 1.20 2.34 -24.40
CA TYR A 62 0.49 1.67 -25.48
C TYR A 62 0.72 0.15 -25.48
N TYR A 63 1.91 -0.27 -25.05
CA TYR A 63 2.31 -1.67 -25.02
C TYR A 63 1.89 -2.40 -23.73
N GLU A 64 1.80 -1.71 -22.61
CA GLU A 64 1.48 -2.33 -21.33
C GLU A 64 -0.03 -2.41 -21.08
N SER A 65 -0.73 -1.30 -21.29
CA SER A 65 -2.13 -1.17 -20.90
C SER A 65 -3.10 -1.02 -22.09
N GLY A 66 -2.58 -0.74 -23.29
CA GLY A 66 -3.41 -0.41 -24.44
C GLY A 66 -4.16 0.93 -24.30
N ILE A 67 -4.93 1.28 -25.34
CA ILE A 67 -5.72 2.54 -25.42
C ILE A 67 -7.05 2.34 -24.72
N GLY A 68 -7.43 1.80 -23.88
CA GLY A 68 -8.81 1.64 -23.39
C GLY A 68 -8.89 1.17 -21.95
N ARG A 69 -7.74 0.85 -21.39
CA ARG A 69 -7.67 0.41 -20.01
C ARG A 69 -8.01 1.56 -19.08
N GLY A 70 -8.93 1.29 -18.14
CA GLY A 70 -9.25 2.21 -17.06
C GLY A 70 -8.16 2.25 -15.99
N MET A 71 -8.30 3.20 -15.09
CA MET A 71 -7.56 3.24 -13.82
C MET A 71 -8.22 2.30 -12.82
N GLY A 72 -7.43 1.48 -12.12
CA GLY A 72 -7.93 0.68 -11.01
C GLY A 72 -8.42 1.56 -9.85
N PHE A 73 -9.55 1.21 -9.26
CA PHE A 73 -10.09 1.86 -8.07
C PHE A 73 -9.09 1.78 -6.91
N ARG A 74 -8.68 0.56 -6.54
CA ARG A 74 -7.70 0.34 -5.48
C ARG A 74 -6.32 0.87 -5.84
N ASP A 75 -5.91 0.74 -7.11
CA ASP A 75 -4.63 1.23 -7.59
C ASP A 75 -4.49 2.74 -7.35
N SER A 76 -5.54 3.49 -7.69
CA SER A 76 -5.58 4.94 -7.50
C SER A 76 -5.54 5.34 -6.02
N CYS A 77 -6.22 4.59 -5.14
CA CYS A 77 -6.17 4.80 -3.70
C CYS A 77 -4.79 4.51 -3.12
N GLN A 78 -4.12 3.47 -3.59
CA GLN A 78 -2.77 3.11 -3.13
C GLN A 78 -1.71 4.08 -3.65
N ASP A 79 -1.77 4.46 -4.92
CA ASP A 79 -0.84 5.44 -5.51
C ASP A 79 -0.90 6.78 -4.77
N LEU A 80 -2.08 7.18 -4.31
CA LEU A 80 -2.29 8.39 -3.51
C LEU A 80 -1.40 8.40 -2.25
N LEU A 81 -1.17 7.26 -1.62
CA LEU A 81 -0.30 7.15 -0.44
C LEU A 81 1.13 7.65 -0.72
N GLY A 82 1.61 7.52 -1.95
CA GLY A 82 2.96 7.94 -2.37
C GLY A 82 3.07 9.42 -2.76
N PHE A 83 1.96 10.13 -3.02
CA PHE A 83 2.01 11.52 -3.48
C PHE A 83 1.16 12.51 -2.68
N VAL A 84 0.40 12.05 -1.71
CA VAL A 84 -0.49 12.93 -0.92
C VAL A 84 0.25 14.10 -0.26
N HIS A 85 1.48 13.90 0.20
CA HIS A 85 2.33 14.93 0.78
C HIS A 85 2.88 15.91 -0.27
N LEU A 86 2.98 15.50 -1.53
CA LEU A 86 3.52 16.32 -2.63
C LEU A 86 2.45 17.26 -3.20
N ILE A 87 1.26 16.75 -3.45
CA ILE A 87 0.18 17.45 -4.17
C ILE A 87 -1.19 17.18 -3.50
N PRO A 88 -1.40 17.64 -2.25
CA PRO A 88 -2.60 17.30 -1.48
C PRO A 88 -3.90 17.75 -2.18
N ASP A 89 -3.92 18.88 -2.88
CA ASP A 89 -5.11 19.33 -3.61
C ASP A 89 -5.52 18.35 -4.70
N ARG A 90 -4.55 17.81 -5.43
CA ARG A 90 -4.81 16.81 -6.48
C ARG A 90 -5.17 15.44 -5.87
N ALA A 91 -4.64 15.15 -4.68
CA ALA A 91 -5.05 13.95 -3.92
C ALA A 91 -6.53 14.05 -3.51
N ARG A 92 -6.99 15.23 -3.06
CA ARG A 92 -8.40 15.50 -2.75
C ARG A 92 -9.31 15.29 -3.97
N GLU A 93 -8.96 15.88 -5.11
CA GLU A 93 -9.69 15.67 -6.36
C GLU A 93 -9.80 14.18 -6.73
N ARG A 94 -8.69 13.44 -6.62
CA ARG A 94 -8.63 12.01 -6.94
C ARG A 94 -9.53 11.18 -6.02
N ILE A 95 -9.59 11.49 -4.71
CA ILE A 95 -10.48 10.80 -3.78
C ILE A 95 -11.94 10.98 -4.19
N ILE A 96 -12.34 12.19 -4.55
CA ILE A 96 -13.71 12.49 -5.00
C ILE A 96 -14.03 11.76 -6.31
N ASP A 97 -13.11 11.76 -7.28
CA ASP A 97 -13.27 11.04 -8.54
C ASP A 97 -13.47 9.53 -8.32
N ILE A 98 -12.66 8.92 -7.45
CA ILE A 98 -12.75 7.49 -7.12
C ILE A 98 -14.06 7.19 -6.39
N ALA A 99 -14.39 7.95 -5.35
CA ALA A 99 -15.61 7.74 -4.57
C ALA A 99 -16.88 7.88 -5.43
N SER A 100 -16.85 8.74 -6.47
CA SER A 100 -17.95 8.92 -7.41
C SER A 100 -18.27 7.65 -8.25
N THR A 101 -17.39 6.67 -8.27
CA THR A 101 -17.57 5.39 -8.97
C THR A 101 -18.01 4.25 -8.03
N GLN A 102 -18.27 4.55 -6.77
CA GLN A 102 -18.80 3.59 -5.81
C GLN A 102 -20.30 3.37 -6.03
N PHE A 103 -20.80 2.17 -5.75
CA PHE A 103 -22.22 1.85 -5.74
C PHE A 103 -22.88 2.12 -4.38
N GLN A 104 -24.20 2.25 -4.35
CA GLN A 104 -24.94 2.54 -3.12
C GLN A 104 -24.86 1.42 -2.06
N ASP A 105 -24.59 0.18 -2.47
CA ASP A 105 -24.37 -0.95 -1.56
C ASP A 105 -22.98 -0.96 -0.90
N GLY A 106 -22.08 -0.07 -1.34
CA GLY A 106 -20.71 0.06 -0.84
C GLY A 106 -19.66 -0.65 -1.70
N SER A 107 -20.05 -1.48 -2.67
CA SER A 107 -19.14 -2.00 -3.69
C SER A 107 -18.67 -0.88 -4.63
N ALA A 108 -17.71 -1.16 -5.50
CA ALA A 108 -17.16 -0.16 -6.41
C ALA A 108 -16.89 -0.76 -7.79
N TYR A 109 -16.87 0.07 -8.80
CA TYR A 109 -16.25 -0.33 -10.07
C TYR A 109 -14.79 -0.64 -9.86
N HIS A 110 -14.34 -1.79 -10.33
CA HIS A 110 -12.92 -2.15 -10.25
C HIS A 110 -12.02 -1.19 -11.05
N GLN A 111 -12.55 -0.63 -12.14
CA GLN A 111 -11.85 0.36 -12.97
C GLN A 111 -12.78 1.51 -13.39
N TYR A 112 -12.17 2.68 -13.60
CA TYR A 112 -12.85 3.84 -14.17
C TYR A 112 -12.00 4.52 -15.24
N GLN A 113 -12.62 5.30 -16.12
CA GLN A 113 -11.93 6.00 -17.20
C GLN A 113 -11.47 7.38 -16.74
N PRO A 114 -10.18 7.69 -16.80
CA PRO A 114 -9.64 8.93 -16.22
C PRO A 114 -10.13 10.21 -16.91
N LEU A 115 -10.47 10.14 -18.20
CA LEU A 115 -10.98 11.31 -18.95
C LEU A 115 -12.43 11.61 -18.67
N THR A 116 -13.27 10.59 -18.56
CA THR A 116 -14.72 10.73 -18.32
C THR A 116 -15.07 10.67 -16.85
N LYS A 117 -14.16 10.10 -16.02
CA LYS A 117 -14.32 9.81 -14.59
C LYS A 117 -15.50 8.87 -14.29
N LYS A 118 -15.88 8.05 -15.26
CA LYS A 118 -16.96 7.08 -15.14
C LYS A 118 -16.43 5.68 -14.94
N GLY A 119 -17.16 4.89 -14.15
CA GLY A 119 -16.87 3.47 -13.94
C GLY A 119 -16.91 2.67 -15.26
N ASN A 120 -16.12 1.60 -15.31
CA ASN A 120 -16.09 0.67 -16.45
C ASN A 120 -17.08 -0.47 -16.22
N SER A 121 -18.23 -0.40 -16.88
CA SER A 121 -19.30 -1.40 -16.77
C SER A 121 -18.94 -2.78 -17.35
N ASP A 122 -17.95 -2.86 -18.23
CA ASP A 122 -17.55 -4.14 -18.83
C ASP A 122 -16.85 -5.05 -17.82
N ILE A 123 -16.13 -4.45 -16.85
CA ILE A 123 -15.47 -5.17 -15.76
C ILE A 123 -16.41 -5.23 -14.53
N GLY A 124 -17.12 -4.12 -14.25
CA GLY A 124 -18.07 -4.04 -13.15
C GLY A 124 -17.39 -3.98 -11.77
N SER A 125 -18.03 -4.63 -10.81
CA SER A 125 -17.62 -4.76 -9.40
C SER A 125 -17.24 -6.20 -9.03
N GLY A 126 -17.12 -6.47 -7.73
CA GLY A 126 -16.92 -7.81 -7.20
C GLY A 126 -15.51 -8.11 -6.72
N PHE A 127 -14.62 -7.11 -6.74
CA PHE A 127 -13.32 -7.19 -6.07
C PHE A 127 -13.50 -6.64 -4.66
N ASN A 128 -13.63 -7.54 -3.68
CA ASN A 128 -14.19 -7.18 -2.37
C ASN A 128 -13.21 -6.45 -1.45
N ASP A 129 -11.95 -6.29 -1.86
CA ASP A 129 -10.98 -5.41 -1.21
C ASP A 129 -11.11 -3.94 -1.65
N ASP A 130 -11.63 -3.67 -2.86
CA ASP A 130 -11.71 -2.32 -3.43
C ASP A 130 -12.31 -1.29 -2.46
N PRO A 131 -13.45 -1.53 -1.81
CA PRO A 131 -14.06 -0.53 -0.91
C PRO A 131 -13.16 -0.09 0.24
N LEU A 132 -12.34 -0.98 0.81
CA LEU A 132 -11.47 -0.66 1.94
C LEU A 132 -10.32 0.28 1.56
N TRP A 133 -9.89 0.27 0.31
CA TRP A 133 -8.86 1.17 -0.18
C TRP A 133 -9.31 2.64 -0.23
N LEU A 134 -10.61 2.90 -0.39
CA LEU A 134 -11.14 4.27 -0.29
C LEU A 134 -10.97 4.83 1.12
N ILE A 135 -11.18 4.01 2.15
CA ILE A 135 -10.92 4.39 3.55
C ILE A 135 -9.43 4.70 3.72
N ALA A 136 -8.54 3.83 3.22
CA ALA A 136 -7.09 4.01 3.30
C ALA A 136 -6.64 5.34 2.69
N GLY A 137 -7.04 5.63 1.45
CA GLY A 137 -6.69 6.86 0.75
C GLY A 137 -7.24 8.11 1.42
N THR A 138 -8.50 8.08 1.85
CA THR A 138 -9.14 9.22 2.54
C THR A 138 -8.50 9.47 3.90
N SER A 139 -8.24 8.43 4.68
CA SER A 139 -7.57 8.56 5.98
C SER A 139 -6.15 9.10 5.83
N ALA A 140 -5.39 8.65 4.83
CA ALA A 140 -4.06 9.18 4.54
C ALA A 140 -4.09 10.68 4.20
N TYR A 141 -5.07 11.12 3.41
CA TYR A 141 -5.27 12.53 3.08
C TYR A 141 -5.58 13.37 4.34
N VAL A 142 -6.52 12.91 5.17
CA VAL A 142 -6.90 13.62 6.40
C VAL A 142 -5.73 13.68 7.39
N ARG A 143 -4.96 12.60 7.56
CA ARG A 143 -3.76 12.61 8.41
C ARG A 143 -2.74 13.63 7.91
N GLU A 144 -2.50 13.66 6.60
CA GLU A 144 -1.52 14.56 5.98
C GLU A 144 -1.93 16.03 6.10
N THR A 145 -3.17 16.37 5.77
CA THR A 145 -3.63 17.76 5.63
C THR A 145 -4.35 18.32 6.85
N GLY A 146 -4.99 17.47 7.66
CA GLY A 146 -5.92 17.89 8.69
C GLY A 146 -7.27 18.37 8.15
N ASP A 147 -7.51 18.29 6.84
CA ASP A 147 -8.74 18.76 6.19
C ASP A 147 -9.90 17.77 6.40
N LEU A 148 -10.70 18.02 7.43
CA LEU A 148 -11.95 17.28 7.68
C LEU A 148 -13.10 17.69 6.77
N SER A 149 -12.97 18.78 6.00
CA SER A 149 -14.04 19.25 5.11
C SER A 149 -14.34 18.27 4.00
N ILE A 150 -13.33 17.49 3.55
CA ILE A 150 -13.49 16.45 2.54
C ILE A 150 -14.56 15.41 2.94
N LEU A 151 -14.66 15.08 4.23
CA LEU A 151 -15.63 14.09 4.73
C LEU A 151 -17.09 14.56 4.59
N LYS A 152 -17.30 15.87 4.41
CA LYS A 152 -18.62 16.49 4.22
C LYS A 152 -18.91 16.82 2.76
N GLU A 153 -17.95 16.59 1.86
CA GLU A 153 -18.13 16.81 0.42
C GLU A 153 -19.23 15.91 -0.12
N MET A 154 -20.16 16.49 -0.88
CA MET A 154 -21.25 15.74 -1.50
C MET A 154 -20.74 15.00 -2.74
N VAL A 155 -20.75 13.68 -2.70
CA VAL A 155 -20.20 12.80 -3.72
C VAL A 155 -21.33 11.91 -4.26
N PRO A 156 -21.47 11.74 -5.59
CA PRO A 156 -22.46 10.85 -6.18
C PRO A 156 -22.08 9.38 -6.02
N PHE A 157 -23.08 8.48 -6.01
CA PHE A 157 -22.87 7.07 -6.29
C PHE A 157 -23.08 6.81 -7.78
N ASP A 158 -22.24 5.96 -8.39
CA ASP A 158 -22.26 5.63 -9.82
C ASP A 158 -22.37 6.86 -10.74
N ASN A 159 -21.65 7.92 -10.36
CA ASN A 159 -21.67 9.22 -11.03
C ASN A 159 -23.08 9.90 -11.14
N ASP A 160 -24.07 9.45 -10.36
CA ASP A 160 -25.42 10.04 -10.32
C ASP A 160 -25.56 11.04 -9.16
N MET A 161 -25.52 12.33 -9.46
CA MET A 161 -25.65 13.41 -8.49
C MET A 161 -27.01 13.41 -7.74
N SER A 162 -28.05 12.76 -8.26
CA SER A 162 -29.35 12.70 -7.59
C SER A 162 -29.34 11.86 -6.30
N VAL A 163 -28.35 11.00 -6.15
CA VAL A 163 -28.15 10.14 -4.97
C VAL A 163 -26.86 10.49 -4.20
N ALA A 164 -26.33 11.70 -4.39
CA ALA A 164 -25.11 12.15 -3.73
C ALA A 164 -25.29 12.22 -2.20
N THR A 165 -24.27 11.78 -1.48
CA THR A 165 -24.19 11.86 -0.01
C THR A 165 -22.81 12.39 0.41
N PRO A 166 -22.62 12.78 1.68
CA PRO A 166 -21.29 13.12 2.17
C PRO A 166 -20.28 11.97 1.98
N LEU A 167 -19.01 12.30 1.69
CA LEU A 167 -17.96 11.29 1.53
C LEU A 167 -17.88 10.33 2.74
N MET A 168 -18.15 10.83 3.96
CA MET A 168 -18.17 9.95 5.15
C MET A 168 -19.21 8.82 5.04
N ASP A 169 -20.34 9.03 4.35
CA ASP A 169 -21.32 7.96 4.08
C ASP A 169 -20.77 6.92 3.08
N HIS A 170 -19.98 7.35 2.10
CA HIS A 170 -19.25 6.44 1.22
C HIS A 170 -18.29 5.55 2.00
N LEU A 171 -17.52 6.12 2.94
CA LEU A 171 -16.62 5.34 3.80
C LEU A 171 -17.37 4.37 4.69
N LYS A 172 -18.52 4.82 5.26
CA LYS A 172 -19.40 3.96 6.04
C LYS A 172 -19.88 2.76 5.21
N ARG A 173 -20.32 2.99 3.99
CA ARG A 173 -20.78 1.91 3.09
C ARG A 173 -19.63 0.99 2.69
N SER A 174 -18.43 1.52 2.47
CA SER A 174 -17.21 0.71 2.25
C SER A 174 -16.94 -0.24 3.42
N PHE A 175 -17.03 0.27 4.64
CA PHE A 175 -16.87 -0.52 5.86
C PHE A 175 -17.99 -1.56 6.02
N ASP A 176 -19.25 -1.12 5.89
CA ASP A 176 -20.44 -1.96 6.05
C ASP A 176 -20.54 -3.04 4.94
N TYR A 177 -19.99 -2.79 3.76
CA TYR A 177 -19.92 -3.79 2.70
C TYR A 177 -19.17 -5.04 3.19
N THR A 178 -17.98 -4.88 3.76
CA THR A 178 -17.22 -6.01 4.32
C THR A 178 -17.96 -6.67 5.50
N VAL A 179 -18.57 -5.87 6.39
CA VAL A 179 -19.34 -6.39 7.53
C VAL A 179 -20.51 -7.29 7.08
N ASN A 180 -21.16 -6.91 5.97
CA ASN A 180 -22.33 -7.62 5.44
C ASN A 180 -21.98 -8.77 4.48
N HIS A 181 -20.71 -8.88 4.05
CA HIS A 181 -20.24 -9.92 3.12
C HIS A 181 -19.19 -10.80 3.80
N LYS A 182 -19.64 -11.60 4.77
CA LYS A 182 -18.81 -12.58 5.49
C LYS A 182 -19.24 -14.01 5.13
N GLY A 183 -18.27 -14.90 5.06
CA GLY A 183 -18.48 -16.31 4.80
C GLY A 183 -18.62 -17.16 6.07
N PRO A 184 -18.51 -18.49 5.94
CA PRO A 184 -18.74 -19.44 7.03
C PRO A 184 -17.83 -19.27 8.25
N HIS A 185 -16.60 -18.74 8.07
CA HIS A 185 -15.63 -18.52 9.15
C HIS A 185 -15.70 -17.10 9.72
N ASN A 186 -16.70 -16.28 9.33
CA ASN A 186 -16.81 -14.85 9.62
C ASN A 186 -15.64 -14.02 9.07
N LEU A 187 -14.92 -14.55 8.09
CA LEU A 187 -13.96 -13.84 7.27
C LEU A 187 -14.65 -13.16 6.09
N PRO A 188 -14.06 -12.11 5.50
CA PRO A 188 -14.67 -11.46 4.34
C PRO A 188 -14.74 -12.38 3.13
N LEU A 189 -15.87 -12.38 2.42
CA LEU A 189 -15.99 -13.03 1.13
C LEU A 189 -15.05 -12.37 0.12
N ILE A 190 -14.36 -13.18 -0.69
CA ILE A 190 -13.37 -12.67 -1.65
C ILE A 190 -14.00 -12.01 -2.88
N GLY A 191 -15.24 -12.42 -3.23
CA GLY A 191 -15.87 -12.00 -4.47
C GLY A 191 -15.24 -12.65 -5.70
N ARG A 192 -15.04 -11.87 -6.77
CA ARG A 192 -14.31 -12.28 -7.97
C ARG A 192 -12.84 -12.53 -7.69
N ALA A 193 -12.23 -11.61 -6.95
CA ALA A 193 -10.88 -11.66 -6.44
C ALA A 193 -10.71 -10.60 -5.32
N ASP A 194 -9.56 -10.56 -4.69
CA ASP A 194 -9.09 -9.45 -3.88
C ASP A 194 -7.93 -8.74 -4.59
N TRP A 195 -6.98 -8.15 -3.86
CA TRP A 195 -5.80 -7.47 -4.41
C TRP A 195 -5.06 -8.33 -5.45
N ASN A 196 -5.05 -9.63 -5.28
CA ASN A 196 -4.53 -10.58 -6.26
C ASN A 196 -5.63 -10.92 -7.26
N ASP A 197 -5.75 -10.14 -8.34
CA ASP A 197 -6.75 -10.29 -9.39
C ASP A 197 -6.84 -11.70 -9.96
N CYS A 198 -5.77 -12.45 -9.84
CA CYS A 198 -5.63 -13.76 -10.46
C CYS A 198 -6.05 -14.93 -9.55
N LEU A 199 -6.39 -14.66 -8.27
CA LEU A 199 -6.92 -15.67 -7.35
C LEU A 199 -8.46 -15.68 -7.42
N ASN A 200 -9.02 -16.52 -8.30
CA ASN A 200 -10.42 -16.49 -8.70
C ASN A 200 -11.21 -17.68 -8.15
N LEU A 201 -11.48 -17.69 -6.85
CA LEU A 201 -12.03 -18.82 -6.11
C LEU A 201 -13.52 -19.13 -6.39
N ASN A 202 -14.20 -18.27 -7.15
CA ASN A 202 -15.60 -18.43 -7.55
C ASN A 202 -15.80 -18.59 -9.06
N CYS A 203 -14.76 -18.46 -9.87
CA CYS A 203 -14.90 -18.29 -11.32
C CYS A 203 -15.02 -19.62 -12.10
N PHE A 204 -14.25 -20.63 -11.74
CA PHE A 204 -14.23 -21.98 -12.33
C PHE A 204 -14.08 -21.97 -13.86
N SER A 205 -13.19 -21.13 -14.43
CA SER A 205 -12.91 -21.14 -15.86
C SER A 205 -12.21 -22.42 -16.28
N GLU A 206 -12.77 -23.15 -17.25
CA GLU A 206 -12.19 -24.39 -17.77
C GLU A 206 -10.99 -24.15 -18.71
N HIS A 207 -10.76 -22.91 -19.14
CA HIS A 207 -9.73 -22.55 -20.09
C HIS A 207 -8.68 -21.63 -19.46
N PRO A 208 -7.44 -22.09 -19.25
CA PRO A 208 -6.35 -21.24 -18.80
C PRO A 208 -6.16 -20.03 -19.72
N GLY A 209 -6.05 -18.84 -19.16
CA GLY A 209 -5.90 -17.59 -19.91
C GLY A 209 -7.22 -16.95 -20.38
N GLU A 210 -8.38 -17.51 -20.01
CA GLU A 210 -9.66 -16.84 -20.14
C GLU A 210 -9.71 -15.64 -19.18
N SER A 211 -10.35 -14.55 -19.62
CA SER A 211 -10.39 -13.35 -18.80
C SER A 211 -11.23 -13.54 -17.54
N PHE A 212 -10.60 -13.68 -16.41
CA PHE A 212 -11.22 -13.78 -15.09
C PHE A 212 -12.00 -12.50 -14.72
N GLN A 213 -11.67 -11.34 -15.31
CA GLN A 213 -12.37 -10.08 -15.07
C GLN A 213 -13.78 -10.04 -15.69
N THR A 214 -14.01 -10.82 -16.73
CA THR A 214 -15.28 -10.83 -17.47
C THR A 214 -15.97 -12.18 -17.51
N PHE A 215 -15.32 -13.26 -17.04
CA PHE A 215 -15.81 -14.63 -17.09
C PHE A 215 -16.43 -15.09 -15.76
N GLY A 216 -17.41 -15.99 -15.85
CA GLY A 216 -17.97 -16.77 -14.76
C GLY A 216 -18.68 -16.00 -13.65
N PRO A 217 -19.06 -16.71 -12.58
CA PRO A 217 -19.56 -16.06 -11.38
C PRO A 217 -18.48 -15.17 -10.77
N SER A 218 -18.86 -13.98 -10.34
CA SER A 218 -17.99 -13.05 -9.65
C SER A 218 -18.17 -13.06 -8.14
N GLU A 219 -19.14 -13.84 -7.64
CA GLU A 219 -19.51 -13.88 -6.24
C GLU A 219 -19.88 -15.29 -5.82
N GLY A 220 -19.68 -15.60 -4.55
CA GLY A 220 -20.09 -16.84 -3.92
C GLY A 220 -20.22 -16.68 -2.41
N PRO A 221 -21.03 -17.49 -1.74
CA PRO A 221 -21.29 -17.34 -0.30
C PRO A 221 -20.26 -18.01 0.61
N VAL A 222 -19.20 -18.61 0.07
CA VAL A 222 -18.28 -19.48 0.81
C VAL A 222 -16.83 -19.05 0.73
N ALA A 223 -16.34 -18.66 -0.45
CA ALA A 223 -14.93 -18.34 -0.62
C ALA A 223 -14.55 -17.05 0.13
N GLU A 224 -13.58 -17.15 1.04
CA GLU A 224 -13.19 -16.08 1.99
C GLU A 224 -11.72 -15.69 1.83
N SER A 225 -11.39 -14.42 2.10
CA SER A 225 -10.03 -13.89 2.07
C SER A 225 -9.53 -13.48 3.46
N VAL A 226 -8.46 -14.10 3.91
CA VAL A 226 -7.77 -13.70 5.16
C VAL A 226 -7.04 -12.37 4.97
N PHE A 227 -6.56 -12.11 3.75
CA PHE A 227 -5.94 -10.82 3.41
C PHE A 227 -6.92 -9.65 3.58
N ILE A 228 -8.16 -9.76 3.06
CA ILE A 228 -9.19 -8.72 3.29
C ILE A 228 -9.52 -8.61 4.78
N GLY A 229 -9.48 -9.72 5.53
CA GLY A 229 -9.64 -9.69 7.00
C GLY A 229 -8.56 -8.83 7.67
N GLY A 230 -7.30 -8.97 7.28
CA GLY A 230 -6.20 -8.12 7.74
C GLY A 230 -6.40 -6.65 7.35
N MET A 231 -6.81 -6.39 6.10
CA MET A 231 -7.14 -5.04 5.64
C MET A 231 -8.27 -4.41 6.45
N PHE A 232 -9.32 -5.17 6.72
CA PHE A 232 -10.48 -4.68 7.49
C PHE A 232 -10.07 -4.28 8.92
N VAL A 233 -9.20 -5.05 9.57
CA VAL A 233 -8.69 -4.69 10.90
C VAL A 233 -7.91 -3.37 10.83
N LYS A 234 -7.04 -3.20 9.83
CA LYS A 234 -6.24 -1.98 9.65
C LYS A 234 -7.10 -0.76 9.33
N TYR A 235 -7.88 -0.83 8.27
CA TYR A 235 -8.61 0.32 7.74
C TYR A 235 -9.94 0.56 8.45
N GLY A 236 -10.48 -0.45 9.11
CA GLY A 236 -11.63 -0.30 10.00
C GLY A 236 -11.33 0.53 11.24
N GLU A 237 -10.12 0.41 11.83
CA GLU A 237 -9.69 1.30 12.90
C GLU A 237 -9.49 2.74 12.38
N GLU A 238 -8.94 2.92 11.17
CA GLU A 238 -8.82 4.24 10.55
C GLU A 238 -10.19 4.88 10.28
N TYR A 239 -11.18 4.09 9.84
CA TYR A 239 -12.57 4.54 9.71
C TYR A 239 -13.15 4.97 11.06
N ALA A 240 -12.95 4.19 12.13
CA ALA A 240 -13.40 4.53 13.47
C ALA A 240 -12.79 5.86 13.95
N GLN A 241 -11.52 6.10 13.69
CA GLN A 241 -10.85 7.36 14.00
C GLN A 241 -11.46 8.55 13.23
N LEU A 242 -11.80 8.39 11.95
CA LEU A 242 -12.48 9.43 11.17
C LEU A 242 -13.88 9.75 11.73
N ALA A 243 -14.63 8.73 12.15
CA ALA A 243 -15.93 8.93 12.80
C ALA A 243 -15.78 9.70 14.13
N GLU A 244 -14.77 9.33 14.92
CA GLU A 244 -14.47 9.99 16.20
C GLU A 244 -14.09 11.47 16.02
N LEU A 245 -13.29 11.78 14.98
CA LEU A 245 -12.93 13.17 14.64
C LEU A 245 -14.12 14.02 14.21
N LEU A 246 -15.17 13.42 13.67
CA LEU A 246 -16.45 14.10 13.39
C LEU A 246 -17.39 14.15 14.59
N GLY A 247 -17.01 13.57 15.74
CA GLY A 247 -17.80 13.52 16.96
C GLY A 247 -18.83 12.37 17.02
N ASP A 248 -18.83 11.46 16.04
CA ASP A 248 -19.69 10.27 16.03
C ASP A 248 -19.04 9.12 16.82
N THR A 249 -19.06 9.28 18.15
CA THR A 249 -18.47 8.29 19.07
C THR A 249 -19.23 6.96 19.08
N ALA A 250 -20.53 6.97 18.76
CA ALA A 250 -21.33 5.75 18.69
C ALA A 250 -20.92 4.90 17.49
N GLU A 251 -20.74 5.52 16.34
CA GLU A 251 -20.25 4.85 15.12
C GLU A 251 -18.80 4.37 15.28
N ALA A 252 -17.94 5.19 15.87
CA ALA A 252 -16.57 4.78 16.20
C ALA A 252 -16.53 3.53 17.09
N ALA A 253 -17.37 3.48 18.12
CA ALA A 253 -17.47 2.32 19.00
C ALA A 253 -18.00 1.07 18.27
N ARG A 254 -19.01 1.24 17.39
CA ARG A 254 -19.54 0.17 16.52
C ARG A 254 -18.44 -0.37 15.62
N ALA A 255 -17.72 0.51 14.95
CA ALA A 255 -16.64 0.12 14.02
C ALA A 255 -15.55 -0.66 14.74
N ARG A 256 -15.07 -0.19 15.90
CA ARG A 256 -14.06 -0.90 16.70
C ARG A 256 -14.53 -2.27 17.18
N LYS A 257 -15.83 -2.43 17.45
CA LYS A 257 -16.39 -3.75 17.76
C LYS A 257 -16.29 -4.71 16.59
N GLU A 258 -16.64 -4.28 15.37
CA GLU A 258 -16.52 -5.13 14.17
C GLU A 258 -15.05 -5.46 13.86
N VAL A 259 -14.15 -4.49 14.05
CA VAL A 259 -12.69 -4.69 13.93
C VAL A 259 -12.19 -5.76 14.91
N MET A 260 -12.65 -5.72 16.17
CA MET A 260 -12.30 -6.73 17.17
C MET A 260 -12.79 -8.13 16.76
N LEU A 261 -14.05 -8.23 16.32
CA LEU A 261 -14.62 -9.51 15.85
C LEU A 261 -13.89 -10.07 14.64
N MET A 262 -13.47 -9.22 13.70
CA MET A 262 -12.67 -9.63 12.56
C MET A 262 -11.28 -10.10 12.97
N ASN A 263 -10.62 -9.39 13.89
CA ASN A 263 -9.34 -9.81 14.44
C ASN A 263 -9.45 -11.20 15.10
N GLU A 264 -10.52 -11.45 15.87
CA GLU A 264 -10.77 -12.77 16.46
C GLU A 264 -10.98 -13.86 15.40
N ALA A 265 -11.73 -13.57 14.33
CA ALA A 265 -11.94 -14.50 13.22
C ALA A 265 -10.63 -14.83 12.49
N VAL A 266 -9.81 -13.82 12.17
CA VAL A 266 -8.49 -14.05 11.54
C VAL A 266 -7.57 -14.87 12.44
N MET A 267 -7.54 -14.59 13.74
CA MET A 267 -6.71 -15.33 14.70
C MET A 267 -7.15 -16.79 14.83
N LYS A 268 -8.45 -17.05 14.80
CA LYS A 268 -9.03 -18.37 15.02
C LYS A 268 -8.97 -19.23 13.75
N ASP A 269 -9.49 -18.71 12.65
CA ASP A 269 -9.72 -19.47 11.43
C ASP A 269 -8.71 -19.13 10.31
N GLY A 270 -8.04 -17.97 10.40
CA GLY A 270 -6.97 -17.57 9.47
C GLY A 270 -5.57 -18.08 9.83
N TRP A 271 -5.37 -18.72 10.99
CA TRP A 271 -4.04 -19.17 11.45
C TRP A 271 -3.82 -20.67 11.24
N ASP A 272 -2.70 -21.06 10.62
CA ASP A 272 -2.36 -22.46 10.29
C ASP A 272 -1.22 -23.06 11.16
N GLY A 273 -0.95 -22.44 12.30
CA GLY A 273 0.07 -22.88 13.27
C GLY A 273 1.43 -22.25 13.09
N GLU A 274 1.82 -21.88 11.86
CA GLU A 274 3.11 -21.25 11.55
C GLU A 274 2.96 -19.94 10.75
N TRP A 275 1.88 -19.80 9.97
CA TRP A 275 1.56 -18.62 9.18
C TRP A 275 0.06 -18.42 9.00
N PHE A 276 -0.38 -17.29 8.48
CA PHE A 276 -1.76 -17.03 8.11
C PHE A 276 -2.09 -17.67 6.77
N VAL A 277 -3.19 -18.45 6.70
CA VAL A 277 -3.67 -18.99 5.42
C VAL A 277 -4.06 -17.86 4.47
N ARG A 278 -4.05 -18.15 3.17
CA ARG A 278 -4.38 -17.12 2.16
C ARG A 278 -5.89 -16.88 2.10
N ALA A 279 -6.64 -17.97 2.04
CA ALA A 279 -8.08 -17.93 1.77
C ALA A 279 -8.72 -19.27 2.12
N TYR A 280 -10.05 -19.30 2.04
CA TYR A 280 -10.85 -20.52 1.87
C TYR A 280 -11.49 -20.49 0.50
N ASP A 281 -11.46 -21.62 -0.24
CA ASP A 281 -12.08 -21.73 -1.56
C ASP A 281 -13.61 -21.89 -1.48
N ALA A 282 -14.27 -22.01 -2.63
CA ALA A 282 -15.74 -22.19 -2.72
C ALA A 282 -16.26 -23.48 -2.07
N TYR A 283 -15.38 -24.41 -1.71
CA TYR A 283 -15.68 -25.68 -1.02
C TYR A 283 -15.25 -25.67 0.45
N SER A 284 -14.82 -24.53 0.97
CA SER A 284 -14.24 -24.37 2.32
C SER A 284 -12.90 -25.11 2.52
N HIS A 285 -12.16 -25.40 1.46
CA HIS A 285 -10.80 -25.89 1.60
C HIS A 285 -9.84 -24.71 1.80
N LYS A 286 -8.83 -24.91 2.61
CA LYS A 286 -7.79 -23.90 2.82
C LYS A 286 -6.93 -23.71 1.57
N VAL A 287 -6.66 -22.45 1.24
CA VAL A 287 -5.67 -22.01 0.27
C VAL A 287 -4.53 -21.34 1.04
N GLY A 288 -3.28 -21.67 0.72
CA GLY A 288 -2.14 -21.10 1.45
C GLY A 288 -1.89 -21.78 2.80
N SER A 289 -2.18 -23.04 2.92
CA SER A 289 -1.95 -23.89 4.09
C SER A 289 -0.84 -24.92 3.83
N LYS A 290 -0.16 -25.36 4.87
CA LYS A 290 0.76 -26.50 4.83
C LYS A 290 0.11 -27.81 4.36
N GLU A 291 -1.22 -27.88 4.40
CA GLU A 291 -2.00 -29.02 3.91
C GLU A 291 -2.06 -29.06 2.37
N CYS A 292 -1.79 -27.94 1.68
CA CYS A 292 -1.79 -27.85 0.22
C CYS A 292 -0.53 -28.52 -0.37
N GLU A 293 -0.67 -29.12 -1.56
CA GLU A 293 0.46 -29.66 -2.32
C GLU A 293 1.35 -28.54 -2.89
N GLU A 294 0.71 -27.52 -3.49
CA GLU A 294 1.30 -26.33 -4.06
C GLU A 294 0.69 -25.08 -3.40
N GLY A 295 1.31 -23.91 -3.50
CA GLY A 295 0.79 -22.68 -2.92
C GLY A 295 0.57 -22.76 -1.41
N GLN A 296 1.53 -23.29 -0.65
CA GLN A 296 1.39 -23.52 0.80
C GLN A 296 1.42 -22.24 1.62
N ILE A 297 2.18 -21.24 1.20
CA ILE A 297 2.30 -19.94 1.87
C ILE A 297 2.24 -18.81 0.86
N TYR A 298 1.55 -17.73 1.23
CA TYR A 298 1.39 -16.52 0.43
C TYR A 298 1.81 -15.30 1.25
N ILE A 299 2.39 -14.31 0.56
CA ILE A 299 2.94 -13.10 1.19
C ILE A 299 1.85 -12.16 1.71
N GLU A 300 0.71 -12.02 1.02
CA GLU A 300 -0.29 -11.00 1.26
C GLU A 300 -0.85 -11.02 2.69
N PRO A 301 -1.36 -12.17 3.22
CA PRO A 301 -1.89 -12.19 4.58
C PRO A 301 -0.79 -12.02 5.63
N GLN A 302 0.45 -12.50 5.38
CA GLN A 302 1.54 -12.31 6.34
C GLN A 302 1.87 -10.83 6.51
N GLY A 303 1.96 -10.08 5.41
CA GLY A 303 2.21 -8.65 5.44
C GLY A 303 1.08 -7.88 6.11
N PHE A 304 -0.16 -8.02 5.62
CA PHE A 304 -1.27 -7.20 6.09
C PHE A 304 -1.79 -7.54 7.48
N CYS A 305 -1.87 -8.82 7.86
CA CYS A 305 -2.28 -9.18 9.21
C CYS A 305 -1.30 -8.62 10.25
N VAL A 306 0.01 -8.74 10.02
CA VAL A 306 1.02 -8.20 10.95
C VAL A 306 1.03 -6.66 10.93
N LEU A 307 0.90 -6.03 9.75
CA LEU A 307 0.78 -4.57 9.61
C LEU A 307 -0.45 -4.02 10.35
N ALA A 308 -1.53 -4.79 10.40
CA ALA A 308 -2.73 -4.49 11.18
C ALA A 308 -2.56 -4.75 12.70
N GLY A 309 -1.44 -5.32 13.13
CA GLY A 309 -1.17 -5.66 14.52
C GLY A 309 -1.71 -7.02 14.97
N ILE A 310 -2.28 -7.81 14.06
CA ILE A 310 -2.85 -9.13 14.36
C ILE A 310 -1.73 -10.10 14.79
N GLY A 311 -1.93 -10.77 15.92
CA GLY A 311 -1.01 -11.80 16.42
C GLY A 311 0.34 -11.27 16.95
N VAL A 312 0.52 -9.95 17.06
CA VAL A 312 1.78 -9.35 17.57
C VAL A 312 1.97 -9.68 19.05
N LYS A 313 0.93 -9.49 19.87
CA LYS A 313 0.99 -9.76 21.32
C LYS A 313 1.12 -11.23 21.64
N GLU A 314 0.55 -12.09 20.81
CA GLU A 314 0.51 -13.55 20.95
C GLU A 314 1.77 -14.24 20.38
N GLY A 315 2.67 -13.48 19.74
CA GLY A 315 3.88 -14.00 19.10
C GLY A 315 3.63 -14.71 17.75
N LEU A 316 2.42 -14.64 17.20
CA LEU A 316 2.07 -15.24 15.91
C LEU A 316 2.70 -14.44 14.75
N ALA A 317 2.75 -13.13 14.87
CA ALA A 317 3.38 -12.25 13.89
C ALA A 317 4.85 -12.62 13.64
N GLN A 318 5.61 -12.88 14.70
CA GLN A 318 7.01 -13.33 14.62
C GLN A 318 7.13 -14.64 13.85
N LYS A 319 6.29 -15.64 14.17
CA LYS A 319 6.28 -16.94 13.48
C LYS A 319 5.93 -16.81 12.01
N ALA A 320 4.91 -16.00 11.67
CA ALA A 320 4.50 -15.75 10.29
C ALA A 320 5.65 -15.14 9.47
N LEU A 321 6.33 -14.13 10.00
CA LEU A 321 7.45 -13.46 9.33
C LEU A 321 8.70 -14.36 9.27
N ASP A 322 8.94 -15.22 10.25
CA ASP A 322 10.00 -16.24 10.19
C ASP A 322 9.70 -17.25 9.07
N SER A 323 8.45 -17.69 8.92
CA SER A 323 8.01 -18.56 7.81
C SER A 323 8.17 -17.88 6.44
N VAL A 324 7.87 -16.57 6.33
CA VAL A 324 8.14 -15.78 5.11
C VAL A 324 9.63 -15.79 4.80
N LYS A 325 10.49 -15.53 5.78
CA LYS A 325 11.94 -15.54 5.61
C LYS A 325 12.46 -16.89 5.16
N GLU A 326 11.99 -17.97 5.78
CA GLU A 326 12.41 -19.33 5.46
C GLU A 326 11.97 -19.78 4.06
N ARG A 327 10.71 -19.50 3.69
CA ARG A 327 10.06 -20.11 2.53
C ARG A 327 10.02 -19.21 1.30
N LEU A 328 9.76 -17.91 1.48
CA LEU A 328 9.52 -16.97 0.38
C LEU A 328 10.74 -16.12 0.04
N ASP A 329 11.71 -16.01 0.93
CA ASP A 329 12.84 -15.11 0.74
C ASP A 329 13.81 -15.59 -0.34
N THR A 330 14.27 -14.65 -1.17
CA THR A 330 15.30 -14.89 -2.18
C THR A 330 16.37 -13.79 -2.14
N LYS A 331 17.40 -13.94 -2.94
CA LYS A 331 18.41 -12.90 -3.13
C LYS A 331 17.82 -11.58 -3.71
N TYR A 332 16.73 -11.67 -4.48
CA TYR A 332 16.19 -10.57 -5.28
C TYR A 332 14.85 -10.00 -4.75
N GLY A 333 14.37 -10.50 -3.63
CA GLY A 333 13.13 -10.12 -2.99
C GLY A 333 12.37 -11.29 -2.42
N VAL A 334 11.19 -11.02 -1.87
CA VAL A 334 10.29 -12.01 -1.28
C VAL A 334 9.25 -12.43 -2.33
N MET A 335 9.17 -13.74 -2.61
CA MET A 335 8.21 -14.31 -3.57
C MET A 335 6.78 -14.19 -3.05
N ILE A 336 5.82 -14.11 -3.99
CA ILE A 336 4.41 -13.96 -3.63
C ILE A 336 3.83 -15.23 -2.98
N LEU A 337 4.27 -16.40 -3.43
CA LEU A 337 3.85 -17.69 -2.89
C LEU A 337 4.91 -18.79 -3.10
N GLN A 338 4.76 -19.94 -2.43
CA GLN A 338 5.60 -21.12 -2.57
C GLN A 338 4.86 -22.36 -2.02
N PRO A 339 5.04 -23.58 -2.60
CA PRO A 339 5.60 -23.86 -3.93
C PRO A 339 4.80 -23.27 -5.08
N ALA A 340 5.44 -23.04 -6.23
CA ALA A 340 4.76 -22.58 -7.44
C ALA A 340 3.74 -23.62 -7.93
N TYR A 341 2.67 -23.17 -8.55
CA TYR A 341 1.75 -24.04 -9.27
C TYR A 341 2.38 -24.54 -10.56
N THR A 342 2.36 -25.86 -10.76
CA THR A 342 2.95 -26.52 -11.93
C THR A 342 1.89 -26.95 -12.96
N ARG A 343 0.61 -26.86 -12.59
CA ARG A 343 -0.54 -27.16 -13.43
C ARG A 343 -1.67 -26.16 -13.17
N TYR A 344 -2.60 -26.09 -14.09
CA TYR A 344 -3.81 -25.29 -13.92
C TYR A 344 -4.76 -25.94 -12.92
N HIS A 345 -5.24 -25.14 -11.98
CA HIS A 345 -6.22 -25.50 -10.96
C HIS A 345 -7.51 -24.73 -11.19
N LEU A 346 -8.58 -25.44 -11.52
CA LEU A 346 -9.89 -24.87 -11.86
C LEU A 346 -10.46 -24.02 -10.70
N GLU A 347 -10.26 -24.49 -9.47
CA GLU A 347 -10.73 -23.88 -8.23
C GLU A 347 -9.94 -22.63 -7.79
N LEU A 348 -8.76 -22.40 -8.35
CA LEU A 348 -7.88 -21.27 -8.02
C LEU A 348 -7.87 -20.20 -9.11
N GLY A 349 -8.17 -20.59 -10.34
CA GLY A 349 -8.26 -19.69 -11.49
C GLY A 349 -6.89 -19.30 -12.07
N GLU A 350 -6.80 -18.08 -12.56
CA GLU A 350 -5.71 -17.62 -13.43
C GLU A 350 -4.33 -17.67 -12.77
N ILE A 351 -4.23 -17.54 -11.46
CA ILE A 351 -2.95 -17.61 -10.73
C ILE A 351 -2.15 -18.87 -11.07
N SER A 352 -2.83 -19.98 -11.29
CA SER A 352 -2.23 -21.28 -11.63
C SER A 352 -1.97 -21.46 -13.14
N SER A 353 -2.35 -20.50 -13.98
CA SER A 353 -2.09 -20.52 -15.43
C SER A 353 -0.73 -19.93 -15.81
N TYR A 354 -0.15 -19.09 -14.97
CA TYR A 354 1.15 -18.49 -15.25
C TYR A 354 2.30 -19.50 -15.07
N PRO A 355 3.37 -19.35 -15.86
CA PRO A 355 4.56 -20.18 -15.65
C PRO A 355 5.15 -20.00 -14.24
N PRO A 356 5.66 -21.07 -13.61
CA PRO A 356 6.32 -20.99 -12.31
C PRO A 356 7.41 -19.90 -12.25
N GLY A 357 7.37 -19.09 -11.19
CA GLY A 357 8.31 -18.01 -10.96
C GLY A 357 7.96 -16.68 -11.67
N TYR A 358 6.82 -16.60 -12.38
CA TYR A 358 6.39 -15.38 -13.04
C TYR A 358 5.04 -14.88 -12.52
N LYS A 359 4.90 -13.54 -12.50
CA LYS A 359 3.70 -12.85 -12.05
C LYS A 359 3.24 -13.38 -10.68
N GLU A 360 1.95 -13.64 -10.52
CA GLU A 360 1.36 -14.10 -9.27
C GLU A 360 1.65 -15.58 -8.97
N ASN A 361 2.25 -16.34 -9.89
CA ASN A 361 2.66 -17.73 -9.65
C ASN A 361 4.13 -17.83 -9.20
N ALA A 362 4.39 -17.57 -7.94
CA ALA A 362 5.72 -17.60 -7.30
C ALA A 362 6.76 -16.60 -7.88
N GLY A 363 6.30 -15.53 -8.56
CA GLY A 363 7.15 -14.38 -8.87
C GLY A 363 7.44 -13.56 -7.61
N ILE A 364 8.41 -12.67 -7.67
CA ILE A 364 8.64 -11.64 -6.67
C ILE A 364 7.80 -10.44 -7.10
N PHE A 365 6.61 -10.28 -6.51
CA PHE A 365 5.76 -9.14 -6.79
C PHE A 365 6.22 -7.98 -5.91
N CYS A 366 6.87 -6.97 -6.52
CA CYS A 366 7.56 -5.92 -5.77
C CYS A 366 6.62 -5.05 -4.91
N HIS A 367 5.34 -5.01 -5.27
CA HIS A 367 4.30 -4.27 -4.56
C HIS A 367 4.05 -4.80 -3.12
N ASN A 368 4.16 -6.12 -2.91
CA ASN A 368 3.93 -6.75 -1.59
C ASN A 368 5.18 -6.72 -0.70
N ASN A 369 6.37 -6.56 -1.27
CA ASN A 369 7.61 -6.59 -0.50
C ASN A 369 7.65 -5.49 0.57
N PRO A 370 7.23 -4.23 0.31
CA PRO A 370 7.07 -3.21 1.34
C PRO A 370 6.14 -3.61 2.48
N TRP A 371 5.08 -4.40 2.25
CA TRP A 371 4.19 -4.86 3.32
C TRP A 371 4.93 -5.75 4.32
N ILE A 372 5.82 -6.64 3.85
CA ILE A 372 6.67 -7.45 4.72
C ILE A 372 7.68 -6.57 5.46
N SER A 373 8.32 -5.62 4.78
CA SER A 373 9.24 -4.69 5.43
C SER A 373 8.55 -3.87 6.53
N ILE A 374 7.35 -3.35 6.27
CA ILE A 374 6.52 -2.67 7.28
C ILE A 374 6.18 -3.61 8.44
N ALA A 375 5.75 -4.83 8.14
CA ALA A 375 5.43 -5.83 9.16
C ALA A 375 6.63 -6.12 10.07
N GLU A 376 7.83 -6.23 9.52
CA GLU A 376 9.06 -6.39 10.30
C GLU A 376 9.33 -5.18 11.21
N THR A 377 9.04 -3.95 10.74
CA THR A 377 9.15 -2.76 11.60
C THR A 377 8.13 -2.76 12.73
N VAL A 378 6.91 -3.29 12.51
CA VAL A 378 5.87 -3.40 13.54
C VAL A 378 6.37 -4.24 14.73
N ILE A 379 7.09 -5.33 14.46
CA ILE A 379 7.67 -6.19 15.50
C ILE A 379 9.11 -5.80 15.91
N GLY A 380 9.63 -4.66 15.42
CA GLY A 380 10.91 -4.09 15.85
C GLY A 380 12.16 -4.67 15.19
N ARG A 381 12.03 -5.40 14.08
CA ARG A 381 13.15 -6.03 13.36
C ARG A 381 13.71 -5.12 12.26
N GLY A 382 14.38 -4.03 12.63
CA GLY A 382 14.92 -3.03 11.69
C GLY A 382 15.93 -3.59 10.68
N ASN A 383 16.81 -4.50 11.11
CA ASN A 383 17.75 -5.19 10.20
C ASN A 383 17.02 -5.92 9.08
N ARG A 384 15.98 -6.67 9.43
CA ARG A 384 15.23 -7.45 8.44
C ARG A 384 14.35 -6.58 7.55
N ALA A 385 13.69 -5.57 8.12
CA ALA A 385 12.91 -4.59 7.37
C ALA A 385 13.75 -3.92 6.28
N PHE A 386 14.95 -3.47 6.65
CA PHE A 386 15.85 -2.83 5.72
C PHE A 386 16.44 -3.80 4.68
N GLU A 387 16.73 -5.05 5.05
CA GLU A 387 17.15 -6.10 4.12
C GLU A 387 16.10 -6.33 3.01
N VAL A 388 14.81 -6.42 3.38
CA VAL A 388 13.71 -6.57 2.40
C VAL A 388 13.61 -5.33 1.50
N TYR A 389 13.70 -4.13 2.07
CA TYR A 389 13.72 -2.88 1.32
C TYR A 389 14.85 -2.85 0.27
N GLN A 390 16.06 -3.25 0.63
CA GLN A 390 17.22 -3.24 -0.26
C GLN A 390 17.07 -4.15 -1.48
N LYS A 391 16.42 -5.31 -1.32
CA LYS A 391 16.31 -6.34 -2.37
C LYS A 391 15.55 -5.87 -3.61
N THR A 392 14.60 -4.96 -3.46
CA THR A 392 13.78 -4.43 -4.56
C THR A 392 14.07 -2.96 -4.87
N CYS A 393 14.92 -2.31 -4.08
CA CYS A 393 15.25 -0.90 -4.25
C CYS A 393 16.26 -0.70 -5.39
N PRO A 394 15.97 0.11 -6.43
CA PRO A 394 16.81 0.29 -7.61
C PRO A 394 18.27 0.62 -7.31
N ALA A 395 18.53 1.51 -6.36
CA ALA A 395 19.89 1.90 -6.00
C ALA A 395 20.74 0.76 -5.40
N TYR A 396 20.12 -0.30 -4.88
CA TYR A 396 20.82 -1.46 -4.34
C TYR A 396 20.98 -2.61 -5.34
N VAL A 397 20.27 -2.55 -6.46
CA VAL A 397 20.36 -3.56 -7.53
C VAL A 397 21.08 -3.03 -8.79
N GLU A 398 21.57 -1.78 -8.75
CA GLU A 398 22.31 -1.18 -9.87
C GLU A 398 23.58 -1.97 -10.27
N ASP A 399 24.24 -2.60 -9.28
CA ASP A 399 25.47 -3.40 -9.51
C ASP A 399 25.18 -4.75 -10.20
N ILE A 400 23.91 -5.12 -10.35
CA ILE A 400 23.44 -6.33 -11.05
C ILE A 400 22.51 -5.99 -12.21
N SER A 401 22.71 -4.85 -12.85
CA SER A 401 21.86 -4.35 -13.93
C SER A 401 21.72 -5.30 -15.12
N GLU A 402 22.75 -6.12 -15.42
CA GLU A 402 22.67 -7.16 -16.45
C GLU A 402 21.67 -8.27 -16.11
N ILE A 403 21.38 -8.50 -14.84
CA ILE A 403 20.38 -9.45 -14.36
C ILE A 403 19.04 -8.76 -14.24
N HIS A 404 19.00 -7.60 -13.55
CA HIS A 404 17.77 -6.88 -13.23
C HIS A 404 17.08 -6.29 -14.48
N ARG A 405 17.83 -5.71 -15.41
CA ARG A 405 17.43 -5.29 -16.77
C ARG A 405 16.40 -4.15 -16.87
N THR A 406 15.89 -3.60 -15.79
CA THR A 406 15.09 -2.38 -15.82
C THR A 406 15.94 -1.16 -15.49
N GLU A 407 15.37 0.03 -15.60
CA GLU A 407 16.09 1.28 -15.36
C GLU A 407 16.62 1.32 -13.90
N PRO A 408 17.88 1.74 -13.68
CA PRO A 408 18.56 1.61 -12.39
C PRO A 408 18.08 2.59 -11.32
N TYR A 409 16.99 3.34 -11.58
CA TYR A 409 16.42 4.35 -10.68
C TYR A 409 14.90 4.24 -10.53
N VAL A 410 14.26 3.22 -11.13
CA VAL A 410 12.80 2.98 -11.04
C VAL A 410 12.48 1.63 -10.45
N TYR A 411 11.43 1.62 -9.62
CA TYR A 411 10.85 0.38 -9.12
C TYR A 411 10.11 -0.37 -10.23
N SER A 412 10.26 -1.67 -10.22
CA SER A 412 9.54 -2.59 -11.11
C SER A 412 8.28 -3.14 -10.43
N GLN A 413 7.33 -3.62 -11.22
CA GLN A 413 6.16 -4.33 -10.72
C GLN A 413 6.53 -5.70 -10.16
N MET A 414 7.36 -6.45 -10.91
CA MET A 414 7.77 -7.78 -10.51
C MET A 414 9.22 -8.09 -10.90
N VAL A 415 9.79 -9.06 -10.20
CA VAL A 415 11.06 -9.70 -10.52
C VAL A 415 10.80 -11.20 -10.65
N ALA A 416 11.44 -11.86 -11.63
CA ALA A 416 11.32 -13.30 -11.84
C ALA A 416 11.79 -14.09 -10.61
N GLY A 417 10.93 -14.96 -10.09
CA GLY A 417 11.12 -15.75 -8.88
C GLY A 417 12.10 -16.91 -9.05
N ARG A 418 12.26 -17.70 -8.01
CA ARG A 418 13.23 -18.82 -7.93
C ARG A 418 13.01 -19.85 -9.01
N ASP A 419 11.76 -20.14 -9.35
CA ASP A 419 11.39 -21.19 -10.30
C ASP A 419 11.43 -20.71 -11.76
N ALA A 420 11.64 -19.41 -11.98
CA ALA A 420 11.74 -18.83 -13.32
C ALA A 420 13.10 -19.12 -13.98
N LYS A 421 13.09 -19.28 -15.29
CA LYS A 421 14.31 -19.45 -16.11
C LYS A 421 15.32 -18.31 -15.92
N TYR A 422 14.83 -17.08 -15.76
CA TYR A 422 15.65 -15.88 -15.61
C TYR A 422 15.44 -15.27 -14.23
N HIS A 423 15.69 -16.04 -13.17
CA HIS A 423 15.59 -15.58 -11.80
C HIS A 423 16.34 -14.27 -11.58
N GLY A 424 15.66 -13.25 -11.06
CA GLY A 424 16.21 -11.93 -10.82
C GLY A 424 15.93 -10.90 -11.92
N GLU A 425 15.39 -11.32 -13.09
CA GLU A 425 15.03 -10.39 -14.17
C GLU A 425 13.73 -9.66 -13.82
N ALA A 426 13.80 -8.32 -13.75
CA ALA A 426 12.65 -7.47 -13.47
C ALA A 426 11.80 -7.20 -14.72
N LYS A 427 10.53 -6.89 -14.50
CA LYS A 427 9.54 -6.60 -15.54
C LYS A 427 8.63 -5.44 -15.12
N ASN A 428 8.07 -4.76 -16.11
CA ASN A 428 7.06 -3.72 -15.97
C ASN A 428 7.48 -2.62 -14.97
N SER A 429 8.44 -1.81 -15.39
CA SER A 429 8.90 -0.65 -14.65
C SER A 429 7.93 0.54 -14.75
N TRP A 430 8.10 1.56 -13.92
CA TRP A 430 7.40 2.84 -13.87
C TRP A 430 5.99 2.81 -13.29
N LEU A 431 5.02 2.17 -13.92
CA LEU A 431 3.60 2.27 -13.59
C LEU A 431 3.17 1.17 -12.62
N THR A 432 3.61 1.27 -11.40
CA THR A 432 3.38 0.26 -10.34
C THR A 432 3.17 0.90 -8.98
N GLY A 433 2.28 0.31 -8.18
CA GLY A 433 2.09 0.67 -6.77
C GLY A 433 3.30 0.38 -5.88
N THR A 434 4.32 -0.31 -6.40
CA THR A 434 5.59 -0.53 -5.70
C THR A 434 6.22 0.79 -5.25
N ALA A 435 6.20 1.83 -6.11
CA ALA A 435 6.78 3.13 -5.78
C ALA A 435 6.10 3.78 -4.58
N ALA A 436 4.77 3.80 -4.56
CA ALA A 436 3.98 4.37 -3.46
C ALA A 436 4.21 3.62 -2.14
N TRP A 437 4.07 2.30 -2.16
CA TRP A 437 4.25 1.48 -0.96
C TRP A 437 5.68 1.48 -0.44
N THR A 438 6.68 1.55 -1.33
CA THR A 438 8.08 1.65 -0.90
C THR A 438 8.36 3.02 -0.28
N PHE A 439 7.76 4.10 -0.82
CA PHE A 439 7.88 5.42 -0.18
C PHE A 439 7.23 5.43 1.21
N VAL A 440 6.03 4.87 1.36
CA VAL A 440 5.37 4.70 2.66
C VAL A 440 6.27 3.91 3.62
N ASN A 441 6.80 2.77 3.17
CA ASN A 441 7.68 1.92 3.96
C ASN A 441 8.92 2.69 4.47
N VAL A 442 9.68 3.29 3.56
CA VAL A 442 10.95 3.93 3.94
C VAL A 442 10.73 5.20 4.75
N SER A 443 9.74 6.04 4.40
CA SER A 443 9.53 7.33 5.05
C SER A 443 8.78 7.21 6.38
N GLN A 444 7.74 6.37 6.43
CA GLN A 444 6.83 6.31 7.58
C GLN A 444 7.19 5.20 8.58
N TYR A 445 7.84 4.14 8.13
CA TYR A 445 8.12 2.97 8.97
C TYR A 445 9.61 2.75 9.25
N ILE A 446 10.50 2.81 8.24
CA ILE A 446 11.94 2.68 8.46
C ILE A 446 12.49 3.97 9.08
N LEU A 447 12.37 5.12 8.41
CA LEU A 447 12.77 6.43 8.97
C LEU A 447 11.80 6.92 10.04
N GLY A 448 10.60 6.33 10.10
CA GLY A 448 9.67 6.45 11.20
C GLY A 448 8.94 7.79 11.31
N VAL A 449 8.83 8.58 10.23
CA VAL A 449 8.16 9.89 10.25
C VAL A 449 6.75 9.75 9.68
N TYR A 450 5.79 9.50 10.56
CA TYR A 450 4.43 9.11 10.21
C TYR A 450 3.40 10.20 10.55
N PRO A 451 2.62 10.70 9.56
CA PRO A 451 1.53 11.64 9.82
C PRO A 451 0.38 10.92 10.53
N THR A 452 -0.09 11.50 11.64
CA THR A 452 -1.26 11.04 12.39
C THR A 452 -2.37 12.09 12.35
N HIS A 453 -3.56 11.75 12.81
CA HIS A 453 -4.65 12.73 12.94
C HIS A 453 -4.34 13.84 13.97
N HIS A 454 -3.49 13.54 14.95
CA HIS A 454 -3.16 14.45 16.05
C HIS A 454 -1.85 15.22 15.85
N GLY A 455 -1.02 14.85 14.88
CA GLY A 455 0.27 15.46 14.66
C GLY A 455 1.24 14.53 13.91
N LEU A 456 2.53 14.80 14.05
CA LEU A 456 3.59 14.04 13.38
C LEU A 456 4.24 13.08 14.39
N SER A 457 4.18 11.79 14.12
CA SER A 457 4.85 10.74 14.90
C SER A 457 6.27 10.53 14.40
N ILE A 458 7.24 10.41 15.31
CA ILE A 458 8.63 10.08 14.98
C ILE A 458 9.06 8.85 15.79
N ASN A 459 9.13 7.70 15.12
CA ASN A 459 9.43 6.41 15.73
C ASN A 459 10.21 5.52 14.74
N PRO A 460 11.51 5.78 14.54
CA PRO A 460 12.34 5.05 13.58
C PRO A 460 12.46 3.57 13.91
N CYS A 461 12.58 2.75 12.84
CA CYS A 461 12.97 1.35 12.93
C CYS A 461 14.04 1.09 11.87
N ILE A 462 15.28 1.34 12.20
CA ILE A 462 16.45 1.34 11.30
C ILE A 462 17.35 0.14 11.57
N PRO A 463 18.19 -0.28 10.61
CA PRO A 463 19.15 -1.36 10.85
C PRO A 463 20.29 -0.91 11.77
N GLU A 464 20.88 -1.85 12.47
CA GLU A 464 22.14 -1.63 13.17
C GLU A 464 23.19 -1.06 12.20
N GLY A 465 23.97 -0.07 12.65
CA GLY A 465 24.98 0.57 11.83
C GLY A 465 24.43 1.61 10.83
N PHE A 466 23.13 1.91 10.83
CA PHE A 466 22.57 3.00 10.00
C PHE A 466 23.11 4.37 10.44
N GLY A 467 23.29 4.53 11.75
CA GLY A 467 23.81 5.75 12.37
C GLY A 467 22.77 6.86 12.52
N ASP A 468 23.28 8.05 12.84
CA ASP A 468 22.47 9.26 12.96
C ASP A 468 21.99 9.74 11.59
N PHE A 469 20.84 10.42 11.55
CA PHE A 469 20.34 11.05 10.32
C PHE A 469 19.55 12.32 10.61
N LYS A 470 19.42 13.17 9.60
CA LYS A 470 18.57 14.35 9.62
C LYS A 470 17.48 14.21 8.58
N LEU A 471 16.37 14.89 8.83
CA LEU A 471 15.23 14.88 7.93
C LEU A 471 14.50 16.23 7.97
N ILE A 472 14.14 16.73 6.80
CA ILE A 472 13.20 17.85 6.65
C ILE A 472 11.88 17.29 6.17
N ARG A 473 10.80 17.59 6.91
CA ARG A 473 9.43 17.18 6.58
C ARG A 473 8.50 18.39 6.61
N LYS A 474 8.00 18.77 5.45
CA LYS A 474 6.90 19.74 5.41
C LYS A 474 5.59 19.02 5.69
N TYR A 475 4.93 19.37 6.81
CA TYR A 475 3.68 18.76 7.25
C TYR A 475 2.70 19.85 7.71
N ARG A 476 1.51 19.92 7.10
CA ARG A 476 0.47 20.93 7.38
C ARG A 476 1.03 22.37 7.39
N ASP A 477 1.83 22.71 6.37
CA ASP A 477 2.51 24.00 6.20
C ASP A 477 3.64 24.35 7.20
N VAL A 478 4.01 23.44 8.07
CA VAL A 478 5.14 23.57 8.99
C VAL A 478 6.33 22.74 8.48
N ASN A 479 7.54 23.30 8.50
CA ASN A 479 8.78 22.56 8.23
C ASN A 479 9.31 21.99 9.55
N TYR A 480 9.34 20.68 9.64
CA TYR A 480 9.96 19.97 10.77
C TYR A 480 11.41 19.62 10.41
N HIS A 481 12.36 20.18 11.16
CA HIS A 481 13.79 19.87 11.07
C HIS A 481 14.11 18.81 12.11
N ILE A 482 14.18 17.57 11.69
CA ILE A 482 14.28 16.42 12.57
C ILE A 482 15.72 15.91 12.58
N THR A 483 16.33 15.76 13.76
CA THR A 483 17.61 15.12 13.97
C THR A 483 17.38 13.86 14.80
N VAL A 484 17.73 12.70 14.25
CA VAL A 484 17.66 11.42 14.95
C VAL A 484 19.09 10.98 15.30
N LYS A 485 19.32 10.73 16.57
CA LYS A 485 20.57 10.20 17.12
C LYS A 485 20.36 8.77 17.60
N ASN A 486 21.28 7.88 17.28
CA ASN A 486 21.22 6.47 17.69
C ASN A 486 22.54 6.04 18.37
N PRO A 487 22.87 6.59 19.55
CA PRO A 487 24.14 6.31 20.23
C PRO A 487 24.27 4.85 20.68
N GLU A 488 23.16 4.20 21.01
CA GLU A 488 23.14 2.81 21.48
C GLU A 488 23.02 1.80 20.33
N ASN A 489 22.97 2.28 19.07
CA ASN A 489 22.86 1.45 17.88
C ASN A 489 21.69 0.45 17.93
N VAL A 490 20.55 0.90 18.49
CA VAL A 490 19.32 0.08 18.58
C VAL A 490 18.56 0.11 17.27
N GLN A 491 17.76 -0.94 17.03
CA GLN A 491 16.93 -1.01 15.82
C GLN A 491 15.63 -0.21 15.96
N LYS A 492 15.06 -0.10 17.17
CA LYS A 492 13.80 0.59 17.43
C LYS A 492 13.73 1.08 18.86
N GLY A 493 12.93 2.11 19.07
CA GLY A 493 12.68 2.74 20.36
C GLY A 493 13.06 4.21 20.35
N VAL A 494 12.35 5.00 21.14
CA VAL A 494 12.62 6.42 21.38
C VAL A 494 12.84 6.61 22.89
N ALA A 495 14.08 6.85 23.27
CA ALA A 495 14.44 7.11 24.67
C ALA A 495 14.04 8.53 25.10
N SER A 496 14.22 9.51 24.22
CA SER A 496 13.80 10.89 24.48
C SER A 496 13.50 11.65 23.19
N MET A 497 12.65 12.66 23.30
CA MET A 497 12.36 13.59 22.22
C MET A 497 12.24 15.02 22.77
N THR A 498 12.83 15.98 22.06
CA THR A 498 12.65 17.41 22.33
C THR A 498 12.08 18.12 21.09
N VAL A 499 11.26 19.12 21.31
CA VAL A 499 10.68 19.99 20.29
C VAL A 499 10.94 21.44 20.69
N ASP A 500 11.68 22.18 19.87
CA ASP A 500 12.15 23.53 20.18
C ASP A 500 12.76 23.59 21.61
N ASP A 501 13.70 22.67 21.88
CA ASP A 501 14.42 22.49 23.15
C ASP A 501 13.55 22.10 24.37
N LYS A 502 12.28 21.77 24.18
CA LYS A 502 11.37 21.30 25.24
C LYS A 502 11.15 19.80 25.13
N ALA A 503 11.29 19.09 26.24
CA ALA A 503 10.99 17.66 26.28
C ALA A 503 9.51 17.38 25.97
N VAL A 504 9.28 16.37 25.14
CA VAL A 504 7.97 15.87 24.77
C VAL A 504 7.84 14.42 25.21
N GLU A 505 6.73 14.08 25.84
CA GLU A 505 6.43 12.71 26.27
C GLU A 505 5.90 11.88 25.10
N GLY A 506 6.45 10.68 24.91
CA GLY A 506 6.10 9.81 23.80
C GLY A 506 6.81 10.19 22.48
N HIS A 507 6.16 9.90 21.35
CA HIS A 507 6.75 10.05 20.02
C HIS A 507 5.86 10.82 19.02
N ILE A 508 4.78 11.46 19.49
CA ILE A 508 3.88 12.27 18.65
C ILE A 508 4.04 13.74 19.02
N ILE A 509 4.34 14.55 18.01
CA ILE A 509 4.42 16.01 18.11
C ILE A 509 3.06 16.56 17.70
N PRO A 510 2.27 17.17 18.62
CA PRO A 510 1.01 17.81 18.27
C PRO A 510 1.22 18.90 17.22
N TYR A 511 0.29 18.99 16.27
CA TYR A 511 0.31 20.09 15.31
C TYR A 511 -0.09 21.41 15.99
N GLU A 512 0.73 22.46 15.79
CA GLU A 512 0.47 23.80 16.27
C GLU A 512 0.30 24.77 15.08
N ALA A 513 -0.92 25.31 14.93
CA ALA A 513 -1.19 26.26 13.86
C ALA A 513 -0.39 27.56 14.03
N GLY A 514 0.10 28.11 12.92
CA GLY A 514 0.84 29.38 12.89
C GLY A 514 2.35 29.26 13.08
N LYS A 515 2.88 28.07 13.39
CA LYS A 515 4.33 27.80 13.28
C LYS A 515 4.72 27.64 11.81
N THR A 516 5.94 28.07 11.47
CA THR A 516 6.54 27.87 10.13
C THR A 516 7.64 26.82 10.17
N ASP A 517 8.39 26.77 11.26
CA ASP A 517 9.52 25.89 11.44
C ASP A 517 9.52 25.32 12.89
N VAL A 518 9.89 24.07 13.01
CA VAL A 518 9.97 23.34 14.28
C VAL A 518 11.21 22.49 14.27
N ASN A 519 12.05 22.61 15.32
CA ASN A 519 13.24 21.78 15.49
C ASN A 519 12.92 20.58 16.40
N VAL A 520 13.29 19.40 15.95
CA VAL A 520 13.03 18.16 16.68
C VAL A 520 14.33 17.38 16.85
N GLU A 521 14.65 17.00 18.06
CA GLU A 521 15.72 16.05 18.34
C GLU A 521 15.12 14.78 18.96
N VAL A 522 15.47 13.64 18.38
CA VAL A 522 15.07 12.31 18.86
C VAL A 522 16.30 11.51 19.18
N VAL A 523 16.34 10.92 20.35
CA VAL A 523 17.38 9.97 20.76
C VAL A 523 16.74 8.59 20.82
N MET A 524 17.25 7.67 20.03
CA MET A 524 16.85 6.26 20.04
C MET A 524 17.50 5.53 21.24
N GLY A 525 16.74 4.58 21.86
CA GLY A 525 17.19 3.78 22.97
C GLY A 525 16.13 2.83 23.52
#